data_30484a5da2002e7f2f0bc54345931fe6
#
_entry.id   30484a5da2002e7f2f0bc54345931fe6
#
_cell.length_a   1.000
_cell.length_b   1.000
_cell.length_c   1.000
_cell.angle_alpha   90.00
_cell.angle_beta   90.00
_cell.angle_gamma   90.00
#
_symmetry.space_group_name_H-M   'P 1'
#
loop_
_entity.id
_entity.type
_entity.pdbx_description
1 polymer ?
#
loop_
_entity_poly.entity_id
_entity_poly.type
_entity_poly.pdbx_seq_one_letter_code
_entity_poly.pdbx_strand_id
1 'polypeptide(L)'
;PAERQMGLPIVQPPQATAATRWRFSFDDFVVGPSNELAWAASTSLCRDTLTSDHLFLSAGPGLGKTHLLQAIGQNLSSRSNRRAPAIACRTAEEFATRLVLAIKAREVGRFKAEFREAVDVLLLEDIHFFQGKEKMQDELLCTLKALQARGCKVVCTSSFLPRELEGLGSSLVSQFTAGFL
;
A
#
# COMPACT_ATOMS: atom_id res chain seq x y z
N PRO A 1 -5.37 -51.56 22.80
CA PRO A 1 -4.57 -50.62 22.04
C PRO A 1 -5.37 -49.36 21.78
N ALA A 2 -4.91 -48.24 22.38
CA ALA A 2 -5.58 -46.95 22.27
C ALA A 2 -5.09 -46.26 20.98
N GLU A 3 -6.02 -46.01 20.07
CA GLU A 3 -5.77 -45.19 18.88
C GLU A 3 -5.53 -43.74 19.33
N ARG A 4 -4.30 -43.26 19.08
CA ARG A 4 -3.98 -41.85 19.17
C ARG A 4 -4.56 -41.14 17.96
N GLN A 5 -5.67 -40.44 18.13
CA GLN A 5 -6.11 -39.42 17.18
C GLN A 5 -5.07 -38.31 17.13
N MET A 6 -4.33 -38.26 16.03
CA MET A 6 -3.53 -37.08 15.68
C MET A 6 -4.49 -35.98 15.26
N GLY A 7 -4.71 -35.02 16.14
CA GLY A 7 -5.42 -33.78 15.79
C GLY A 7 -4.66 -33.03 14.70
N LEU A 8 -5.34 -32.74 13.60
CA LEU A 8 -4.83 -31.86 12.55
C LEU A 8 -4.50 -30.49 13.17
N PRO A 9 -3.37 -29.86 12.82
CA PRO A 9 -3.06 -28.53 13.31
C PRO A 9 -4.18 -27.59 12.84
N ILE A 10 -4.86 -26.95 13.80
CA ILE A 10 -5.83 -25.91 13.55
C ILE A 10 -5.04 -24.75 12.91
N VAL A 11 -5.22 -24.54 11.62
CA VAL A 11 -4.71 -23.36 10.93
C VAL A 11 -5.44 -22.17 11.53
N GLN A 12 -4.77 -21.44 12.41
CA GLN A 12 -5.31 -20.19 12.91
C GLN A 12 -5.50 -19.25 11.71
N PRO A 13 -6.69 -18.63 11.57
CA PRO A 13 -6.88 -17.61 10.55
C PRO A 13 -5.82 -16.51 10.75
N PRO A 14 -5.35 -15.85 9.66
CA PRO A 14 -4.37 -14.79 9.78
C PRO A 14 -4.86 -13.79 10.80
N GLN A 15 -4.05 -13.54 11.82
CA GLN A 15 -4.38 -12.58 12.88
C GLN A 15 -4.67 -11.25 12.17
N ALA A 16 -5.87 -10.72 12.45
CA ALA A 16 -6.27 -9.39 12.00
C ALA A 16 -5.10 -8.44 12.29
N THR A 17 -4.59 -7.81 11.24
CA THR A 17 -3.51 -6.81 11.35
C THR A 17 -3.92 -5.84 12.45
N ALA A 18 -3.08 -5.69 13.48
CA ALA A 18 -3.34 -4.77 14.58
C ALA A 18 -3.84 -3.45 13.98
N ALA A 19 -4.98 -2.96 14.46
CA ALA A 19 -5.64 -1.78 13.91
C ALA A 19 -4.60 -0.67 13.76
N THR A 20 -4.34 -0.24 12.53
CA THR A 20 -3.37 0.81 12.24
C THR A 20 -3.81 2.05 12.99
N ARG A 21 -2.97 2.54 13.89
CA ARG A 21 -3.26 3.76 14.65
C ARG A 21 -2.93 4.97 13.79
N TRP A 22 -3.96 5.56 13.19
CA TRP A 22 -3.81 6.77 12.38
C TRP A 22 -3.44 7.97 13.27
N ARG A 23 -2.43 8.72 12.86
CA ARG A 23 -1.92 9.88 13.59
C ARG A 23 -2.38 11.20 12.96
N PHE A 24 -2.78 11.19 11.70
CA PHE A 24 -3.09 12.35 10.90
C PHE A 24 -4.45 12.19 10.22
N SER A 25 -5.17 13.32 10.08
CA SER A 25 -6.44 13.41 9.38
C SER A 25 -6.40 14.50 8.30
N PHE A 26 -7.41 14.57 7.43
CA PHE A 26 -7.52 15.68 6.47
C PHE A 26 -7.81 17.02 7.15
N ASP A 27 -8.45 17.01 8.34
CA ASP A 27 -8.81 18.23 9.08
C ASP A 27 -7.56 18.91 9.66
N ASP A 28 -6.50 18.13 9.93
CA ASP A 28 -5.23 18.64 10.45
C ASP A 28 -4.27 19.08 9.33
N PHE A 29 -4.62 18.86 8.05
CA PHE A 29 -3.75 19.18 6.93
C PHE A 29 -3.90 20.62 6.48
N VAL A 30 -2.79 21.37 6.48
CA VAL A 30 -2.78 22.76 6.02
C VAL A 30 -2.70 22.78 4.49
N VAL A 31 -3.78 23.22 3.85
CA VAL A 31 -3.86 23.34 2.39
C VAL A 31 -3.34 24.71 1.93
N GLY A 32 -2.48 24.70 0.92
CA GLY A 32 -1.95 25.86 0.27
C GLY A 32 -1.74 25.64 -1.23
N PRO A 33 -1.37 26.65 -2.00
CA PRO A 33 -1.25 26.55 -3.46
C PRO A 33 -0.30 25.42 -3.96
N SER A 34 0.70 25.08 -3.16
CA SER A 34 1.70 24.05 -3.52
C SER A 34 1.22 22.61 -3.29
N ASN A 35 0.19 22.38 -2.50
CA ASN A 35 -0.29 21.04 -2.13
C ASN A 35 -1.79 20.82 -2.35
N GLU A 36 -2.50 21.84 -2.82
CA GLU A 36 -3.95 21.78 -3.05
C GLU A 36 -4.33 20.64 -4.00
N LEU A 37 -3.58 20.42 -5.07
CA LEU A 37 -3.83 19.34 -6.01
C LEU A 37 -3.69 17.97 -5.33
N ALA A 38 -2.64 17.77 -4.54
CA ALA A 38 -2.42 16.51 -3.82
C ALA A 38 -3.52 16.26 -2.78
N TRP A 39 -3.97 17.30 -2.08
CA TRP A 39 -5.10 17.22 -1.15
C TRP A 39 -6.40 16.90 -1.88
N ALA A 40 -6.70 17.59 -2.99
CA ALA A 40 -7.89 17.37 -3.80
C ALA A 40 -7.93 15.95 -4.38
N ALA A 41 -6.82 15.45 -4.92
CA ALA A 41 -6.70 14.08 -5.42
C ALA A 41 -6.91 13.05 -4.30
N SER A 42 -6.30 13.27 -3.13
CA SER A 42 -6.43 12.39 -1.97
C SER A 42 -7.87 12.30 -1.46
N THR A 43 -8.56 13.43 -1.36
CA THR A 43 -9.97 13.48 -0.95
C THR A 43 -10.90 12.88 -2.00
N SER A 44 -10.61 13.09 -3.29
CA SER A 44 -11.37 12.52 -4.40
C SER A 44 -11.22 11.00 -4.47
N LEU A 45 -10.02 10.45 -4.22
CA LEU A 45 -9.79 9.02 -4.09
C LEU A 45 -10.66 8.42 -2.98
N CYS A 46 -10.73 9.09 -1.84
CA CYS A 46 -11.58 8.65 -0.74
C CYS A 46 -13.07 8.68 -1.09
N ARG A 47 -13.52 9.63 -1.92
CA ARG A 47 -14.94 9.81 -2.32
C ARG A 47 -15.35 8.97 -3.54
N ASP A 48 -14.46 8.16 -4.08
CA ASP A 48 -14.66 7.41 -5.33
C ASP A 48 -14.99 8.31 -6.53
N THR A 49 -14.49 9.55 -6.52
CA THR A 49 -14.67 10.54 -7.59
C THR A 49 -13.42 10.74 -8.44
N LEU A 50 -12.30 10.13 -8.05
CA LEU A 50 -11.09 10.10 -8.86
C LEU A 50 -11.28 9.09 -10.00
N THR A 51 -10.75 9.41 -11.18
CA THR A 51 -10.81 8.53 -12.37
C THR A 51 -9.94 7.28 -12.26
N SER A 52 -9.08 7.20 -11.26
CA SER A 52 -8.18 6.08 -11.00
C SER A 52 -8.21 5.68 -9.52
N ASP A 53 -8.15 4.38 -9.26
CA ASP A 53 -7.95 3.84 -7.91
C ASP A 53 -6.48 3.88 -7.48
N HIS A 54 -5.58 4.38 -8.32
CA HIS A 54 -4.15 4.50 -8.05
C HIS A 54 -3.74 5.97 -7.98
N LEU A 55 -3.11 6.36 -6.87
CA LEU A 55 -2.60 7.70 -6.63
C LEU A 55 -1.11 7.64 -6.27
N PHE A 56 -0.32 8.47 -6.92
CA PHE A 56 1.09 8.64 -6.63
C PHE A 56 1.37 10.05 -6.13
N LEU A 57 1.87 10.18 -4.91
CA LEU A 57 2.19 11.46 -4.29
C LEU A 57 3.71 11.68 -4.29
N SER A 58 4.18 12.67 -5.03
CA SER A 58 5.59 13.05 -5.11
C SER A 58 5.81 14.45 -4.56
N ALA A 59 6.71 14.57 -3.60
CA ALA A 59 7.16 15.85 -3.06
C ALA A 59 8.43 15.67 -2.25
N GLY A 60 9.22 16.71 -2.07
CA GLY A 60 10.39 16.69 -1.21
C GLY A 60 10.10 16.24 0.24
N PRO A 61 11.13 15.96 1.03
CA PRO A 61 10.97 15.62 2.45
C PRO A 61 10.23 16.72 3.22
N GLY A 62 9.41 16.33 4.21
CA GLY A 62 8.70 17.28 5.08
C GLY A 62 7.45 17.95 4.47
N LEU A 63 7.10 17.68 3.21
CA LEU A 63 5.98 18.34 2.52
C LEU A 63 4.62 17.63 2.69
N GLY A 64 4.45 16.80 3.72
CA GLY A 64 3.15 16.27 4.11
C GLY A 64 2.71 14.98 3.40
N LYS A 65 3.58 14.28 2.64
CA LYS A 65 3.23 13.01 1.98
C LYS A 65 2.67 11.96 2.95
N THR A 66 3.39 11.69 4.03
CA THR A 66 2.96 10.77 5.10
C THR A 66 1.66 11.23 5.75
N HIS A 67 1.46 12.53 5.92
CA HIS A 67 0.22 13.09 6.45
C HIS A 67 -0.97 12.74 5.54
N LEU A 68 -0.88 13.06 4.24
CA LEU A 68 -1.94 12.73 3.28
C LEU A 68 -2.20 11.23 3.19
N LEU A 69 -1.14 10.42 3.14
CA LEU A 69 -1.28 8.97 3.09
C LEU A 69 -2.03 8.41 4.32
N GLN A 70 -1.68 8.87 5.52
CA GLN A 70 -2.37 8.47 6.74
C GLN A 70 -3.80 9.05 6.83
N ALA A 71 -4.02 10.27 6.37
CA ALA A 71 -5.36 10.88 6.30
C ALA A 71 -6.30 10.07 5.37
N ILE A 72 -5.80 9.59 4.23
CA ILE A 72 -6.53 8.66 3.36
C ILE A 72 -6.92 7.40 4.13
N GLY A 73 -5.96 6.75 4.79
CA GLY A 73 -6.21 5.54 5.56
C GLY A 73 -7.24 5.73 6.67
N GLN A 74 -7.10 6.82 7.43
CA GLN A 74 -8.04 7.19 8.49
C GLN A 74 -9.46 7.43 7.92
N ASN A 75 -9.58 8.19 6.85
CA ASN A 75 -10.87 8.49 6.23
C ASN A 75 -11.56 7.24 5.70
N LEU A 76 -10.83 6.36 4.99
CA LEU A 76 -11.37 5.11 4.47
C LEU A 76 -11.78 4.14 5.58
N SER A 77 -11.01 4.09 6.69
CA SER A 77 -11.34 3.25 7.86
C SER A 77 -12.63 3.68 8.55
N SER A 78 -12.90 4.99 8.58
CA SER A 78 -14.06 5.55 9.30
C SER A 78 -15.38 5.51 8.51
N ARG A 79 -15.34 5.31 7.18
CA ARG A 79 -16.50 5.41 6.29
C ARG A 79 -17.35 4.16 6.17
N SER A 80 -16.89 3.03 6.65
CA SER A 80 -17.54 1.76 6.37
C SER A 80 -18.74 1.50 7.27
N ASN A 81 -19.95 1.57 6.71
CA ASN A 81 -21.20 1.20 7.38
C ASN A 81 -21.48 -0.32 7.39
N ARG A 82 -20.73 -1.14 6.63
CA ARG A 82 -20.96 -2.60 6.51
C ARG A 82 -19.75 -3.44 6.87
N ARG A 83 -18.60 -3.14 6.29
CA ARG A 83 -17.33 -3.80 6.55
C ARG A 83 -16.21 -2.78 6.33
N ALA A 84 -15.39 -2.55 7.36
CA ALA A 84 -14.20 -1.72 7.23
C ALA A 84 -13.25 -2.34 6.18
N PRO A 85 -12.68 -1.55 5.23
CA PRO A 85 -11.73 -2.07 4.27
C PRO A 85 -10.47 -2.57 4.97
N ALA A 86 -9.89 -3.64 4.46
CA ALA A 86 -8.60 -4.13 4.91
C ALA A 86 -7.49 -3.23 4.35
N ILE A 87 -6.92 -2.38 5.19
CA ILE A 87 -5.91 -1.40 4.80
C ILE A 87 -4.53 -1.88 5.24
N ALA A 88 -3.62 -2.04 4.29
CA ALA A 88 -2.20 -2.24 4.55
C ALA A 88 -1.46 -0.90 4.37
N CYS A 89 -0.96 -0.32 5.47
CA CYS A 89 -0.11 0.86 5.46
C CYS A 89 1.31 0.44 5.86
N ARG A 90 2.25 0.59 4.95
CA ARG A 90 3.64 0.12 5.12
C ARG A 90 4.63 1.05 4.41
N THR A 91 5.86 1.07 4.89
CA THR A 91 6.97 1.61 4.09
C THR A 91 7.42 0.60 3.04
N ALA A 92 8.07 1.07 1.98
CA ALA A 92 8.69 0.20 0.98
C ALA A 92 9.74 -0.74 1.60
N GLU A 93 10.46 -0.26 2.63
CA GLU A 93 11.42 -1.06 3.39
C GLU A 93 10.75 -2.19 4.18
N GLU A 94 9.62 -1.91 4.85
CA GLU A 94 8.85 -2.95 5.57
C GLU A 94 8.30 -4.00 4.60
N PHE A 95 7.79 -3.58 3.44
CA PHE A 95 7.33 -4.49 2.41
C PHE A 95 8.46 -5.41 1.94
N ALA A 96 9.63 -4.85 1.62
CA ALA A 96 10.81 -5.60 1.20
C ALA A 96 11.31 -6.56 2.30
N THR A 97 11.35 -6.10 3.55
CA THR A 97 11.75 -6.92 4.69
C THR A 97 10.82 -8.12 4.87
N ARG A 98 9.50 -7.91 4.78
CA ARG A 98 8.52 -8.99 4.86
C ARG A 98 8.68 -10.00 3.73
N LEU A 99 8.95 -9.54 2.51
CA LEU A 99 9.23 -10.40 1.37
C LEU A 99 10.48 -11.27 1.62
N VAL A 100 11.57 -10.66 2.09
CA VAL A 100 12.81 -11.40 2.42
C VAL A 100 12.56 -12.46 3.49
N LEU A 101 11.83 -12.11 4.55
CA LEU A 101 11.47 -13.05 5.62
C LEU A 101 10.61 -14.21 5.09
N ALA A 102 9.64 -13.92 4.24
CA ALA A 102 8.78 -14.92 3.61
C ALA A 102 9.58 -15.88 2.70
N ILE A 103 10.56 -15.35 1.95
CA ILE A 103 11.47 -16.17 1.13
C ILE A 103 12.31 -17.10 2.02
N LYS A 104 12.91 -16.56 3.08
CA LYS A 104 13.72 -17.35 4.03
C LYS A 104 12.92 -18.45 4.73
N ALA A 105 11.67 -18.14 5.08
CA ALA A 105 10.74 -19.09 5.71
C ALA A 105 10.08 -20.05 4.73
N ARG A 106 10.28 -19.91 3.40
CA ARG A 106 9.56 -20.61 2.34
C ARG A 106 8.03 -20.40 2.38
N GLU A 107 7.60 -19.25 2.86
CA GLU A 107 6.19 -18.85 3.03
C GLU A 107 5.76 -17.75 2.04
N VAL A 108 6.36 -17.68 0.85
CA VAL A 108 6.05 -16.65 -0.18
C VAL A 108 4.56 -16.66 -0.55
N GLY A 109 3.92 -17.84 -0.54
CA GLY A 109 2.46 -17.95 -0.76
C GLY A 109 1.65 -17.16 0.27
N ARG A 110 2.05 -17.19 1.53
CA ARG A 110 1.40 -16.42 2.61
C ARG A 110 1.59 -14.92 2.42
N PHE A 111 2.77 -14.48 2.04
CA PHE A 111 3.04 -13.07 1.69
C PHE A 111 2.15 -12.60 0.54
N LYS A 112 2.03 -13.41 -0.52
CA LYS A 112 1.17 -13.10 -1.67
C LYS A 112 -0.30 -13.00 -1.27
N ALA A 113 -0.79 -13.95 -0.48
CA ALA A 113 -2.17 -13.92 0.02
C ALA A 113 -2.42 -12.66 0.88
N GLU A 114 -1.49 -12.30 1.76
CA GLU A 114 -1.58 -11.09 2.59
C GLU A 114 -1.72 -9.83 1.74
N PHE A 115 -0.83 -9.61 0.77
CA PHE A 115 -0.77 -8.34 0.03
C PHE A 115 -1.64 -8.31 -1.23
N ARG A 116 -1.94 -9.45 -1.85
CA ARG A 116 -2.67 -9.50 -3.12
C ARG A 116 -4.14 -9.88 -2.98
N GLU A 117 -4.51 -10.61 -1.90
CA GLU A 117 -5.85 -11.17 -1.75
C GLU A 117 -6.60 -10.55 -0.57
N ALA A 118 -5.92 -10.33 0.56
CA ALA A 118 -6.55 -9.85 1.79
C ALA A 118 -6.68 -8.33 1.91
N VAL A 119 -5.95 -7.55 1.07
CA VAL A 119 -5.91 -6.09 1.13
C VAL A 119 -6.93 -5.48 0.17
N ASP A 120 -7.71 -4.51 0.66
CA ASP A 120 -8.61 -3.68 -0.14
C ASP A 120 -7.97 -2.32 -0.48
N VAL A 121 -7.06 -1.84 0.37
CA VAL A 121 -6.33 -0.57 0.19
C VAL A 121 -4.87 -0.77 0.57
N LEU A 122 -3.96 -0.50 -0.37
CA LEU A 122 -2.52 -0.47 -0.12
C LEU A 122 -2.01 0.96 -0.06
N LEU A 123 -1.43 1.34 1.08
CA LEU A 123 -0.74 2.59 1.32
C LEU A 123 0.75 2.30 1.49
N LEU A 124 1.58 2.72 0.52
CA LEU A 124 3.00 2.38 0.47
C LEU A 124 3.86 3.64 0.47
N GLU A 125 4.64 3.83 1.54
CA GLU A 125 5.53 4.99 1.70
C GLU A 125 6.91 4.74 1.11
N ASP A 126 7.50 5.81 0.58
CA ASP A 126 8.91 5.92 0.22
C ASP A 126 9.37 4.87 -0.81
N ILE A 127 8.62 4.75 -1.91
CA ILE A 127 8.90 3.74 -2.95
C ILE A 127 10.28 3.89 -3.60
N HIS A 128 10.97 5.05 -3.43
CA HIS A 128 12.34 5.23 -3.89
C HIS A 128 13.32 4.23 -3.24
N PHE A 129 12.95 3.60 -2.12
CA PHE A 129 13.70 2.50 -1.52
C PHE A 129 13.93 1.33 -2.48
N PHE A 130 13.06 1.13 -3.47
CA PHE A 130 13.20 0.03 -4.44
C PHE A 130 14.24 0.26 -5.53
N GLN A 131 14.84 1.45 -5.63
CA GLN A 131 15.89 1.74 -6.62
C GLN A 131 17.01 0.68 -6.57
N GLY A 132 17.35 0.13 -7.73
CA GLY A 132 18.39 -0.91 -7.85
C GLY A 132 18.05 -2.29 -7.26
N LYS A 133 16.83 -2.53 -6.80
CA LYS A 133 16.40 -3.80 -6.17
C LYS A 133 15.44 -4.58 -7.07
N GLU A 134 15.92 -5.05 -8.22
CA GLU A 134 15.10 -5.66 -9.29
C GLU A 134 14.11 -6.72 -8.78
N LYS A 135 14.56 -7.71 -8.01
CA LYS A 135 13.67 -8.77 -7.49
C LYS A 135 12.53 -8.24 -6.61
N MET A 136 12.79 -7.17 -5.86
CA MET A 136 11.78 -6.53 -5.04
C MET A 136 10.79 -5.74 -5.91
N GLN A 137 11.30 -5.10 -6.97
CA GLN A 137 10.49 -4.38 -7.95
C GLN A 137 9.54 -5.33 -8.69
N ASP A 138 10.01 -6.53 -9.08
CA ASP A 138 9.19 -7.54 -9.74
C ASP A 138 8.03 -7.99 -8.85
N GLU A 139 8.30 -8.27 -7.58
CA GLU A 139 7.26 -8.69 -6.64
C GLU A 139 6.26 -7.54 -6.35
N LEU A 140 6.75 -6.31 -6.23
CA LEU A 140 5.89 -5.13 -6.10
C LEU A 140 5.01 -4.96 -7.33
N LEU A 141 5.57 -5.04 -8.53
CA LEU A 141 4.82 -4.92 -9.79
C LEU A 141 3.71 -5.97 -9.88
N CYS A 142 4.02 -7.23 -9.55
CA CYS A 142 3.03 -8.29 -9.52
C CYS A 142 1.93 -8.00 -8.48
N THR A 143 2.28 -7.45 -7.33
CA THR A 143 1.32 -7.07 -6.28
C THR A 143 0.42 -5.94 -6.74
N LEU A 144 0.97 -4.87 -7.33
CA LEU A 144 0.20 -3.74 -7.87
C LEU A 144 -0.78 -4.17 -8.96
N LYS A 145 -0.34 -5.04 -9.89
CA LYS A 145 -1.22 -5.59 -10.94
C LYS A 145 -2.35 -6.44 -10.37
N ALA A 146 -2.08 -7.26 -9.35
CA ALA A 146 -3.10 -8.06 -8.70
C ALA A 146 -4.15 -7.19 -7.98
N LEU A 147 -3.73 -6.13 -7.28
CA LEU A 147 -4.60 -5.18 -6.63
C LEU A 147 -5.45 -4.40 -7.65
N GLN A 148 -4.84 -3.95 -8.76
CA GLN A 148 -5.53 -3.27 -9.84
C GLN A 148 -6.62 -4.15 -10.47
N ALA A 149 -6.31 -5.42 -10.73
CA ALA A 149 -7.29 -6.36 -11.28
C ALA A 149 -8.50 -6.60 -10.37
N ARG A 150 -8.35 -6.36 -9.06
CA ARG A 150 -9.42 -6.44 -8.05
C ARG A 150 -10.14 -5.11 -7.81
N GLY A 151 -9.74 -4.01 -8.46
CA GLY A 151 -10.27 -2.67 -8.19
C GLY A 151 -9.92 -2.14 -6.79
N CYS A 152 -8.77 -2.54 -6.25
CA CYS A 152 -8.30 -2.07 -4.95
C CYS A 152 -7.60 -0.72 -5.07
N LYS A 153 -7.73 0.11 -4.03
CA LYS A 153 -7.06 1.40 -4.00
C LYS A 153 -5.58 1.25 -3.66
N VAL A 154 -4.73 1.96 -4.39
CA VAL A 154 -3.29 1.99 -4.13
C VAL A 154 -2.81 3.43 -4.05
N VAL A 155 -2.15 3.78 -2.97
CA VAL A 155 -1.49 5.08 -2.81
C VAL A 155 -0.02 4.85 -2.53
N CYS A 156 0.83 5.43 -3.36
CA CYS A 156 2.27 5.37 -3.19
C CYS A 156 2.85 6.77 -2.96
N THR A 157 3.88 6.87 -2.13
CA THR A 157 4.61 8.13 -1.94
C THR A 157 6.08 8.00 -2.31
N SER A 158 6.67 9.09 -2.79
CA SER A 158 8.10 9.19 -3.06
C SER A 158 8.60 10.62 -2.88
N SER A 159 9.90 10.78 -2.69
CA SER A 159 10.55 12.08 -2.73
C SER A 159 10.86 12.55 -4.16
N PHE A 160 10.69 11.68 -5.16
CA PHE A 160 11.01 11.92 -6.56
C PHE A 160 9.85 11.43 -7.44
N LEU A 161 9.72 11.99 -8.64
CA LEU A 161 8.80 11.47 -9.65
C LEU A 161 9.24 10.07 -10.12
N PRO A 162 8.31 9.18 -10.55
CA PRO A 162 8.68 7.83 -10.98
C PRO A 162 9.77 7.78 -12.05
N ARG A 163 9.74 8.73 -13.00
CA ARG A 163 10.73 8.85 -14.09
C ARG A 163 12.11 9.35 -13.64
N GLU A 164 12.20 9.93 -12.45
CA GLU A 164 13.44 10.44 -11.85
C GLU A 164 14.12 9.39 -10.97
N LEU A 165 13.45 8.28 -10.71
CA LEU A 165 13.96 7.20 -9.88
C LEU A 165 14.92 6.32 -10.68
N GLU A 166 16.21 6.65 -10.64
CA GLU A 166 17.26 5.84 -11.26
C GLU A 166 17.24 4.40 -10.72
N GLY A 167 17.38 3.42 -11.62
CA GLY A 167 17.33 2.00 -11.23
C GLY A 167 15.94 1.47 -10.89
N LEU A 168 14.89 2.23 -11.19
CA LEU A 168 13.51 1.72 -11.19
C LEU A 168 13.16 1.18 -12.58
N GLY A 169 12.69 -0.07 -12.66
CA GLY A 169 12.33 -0.72 -13.92
C GLY A 169 11.19 0.00 -14.66
N SER A 170 11.28 0.08 -15.97
CA SER A 170 10.33 0.79 -16.84
C SER A 170 8.86 0.34 -16.63
N SER A 171 8.65 -0.93 -16.34
CA SER A 171 7.32 -1.49 -16.05
C SER A 171 6.70 -0.91 -14.77
N LEU A 172 7.51 -0.70 -13.72
CA LEU A 172 7.07 -0.04 -12.50
C LEU A 172 6.82 1.45 -12.72
N VAL A 173 7.70 2.13 -13.44
CA VAL A 173 7.51 3.53 -13.84
C VAL A 173 6.18 3.69 -14.57
N SER A 174 5.91 2.82 -15.55
CA SER A 174 4.64 2.81 -16.29
C SER A 174 3.44 2.57 -15.38
N GLN A 175 3.56 1.63 -14.43
CA GLN A 175 2.48 1.32 -13.49
C GLN A 175 2.15 2.51 -12.59
N PHE A 176 3.15 3.25 -12.11
CA PHE A 176 2.93 4.44 -11.29
C PHE A 176 2.39 5.63 -12.07
N THR A 177 2.81 5.79 -13.34
CA THR A 177 2.34 6.89 -14.20
C THR A 177 0.99 6.62 -14.86
N ALA A 178 0.50 5.38 -14.87
CA ALA A 178 -0.83 5.03 -15.34
C ALA A 178 -1.96 5.47 -14.39
N GLY A 179 -1.62 5.74 -13.11
CA GLY A 179 -2.54 6.30 -12.13
C GLY A 179 -2.58 7.83 -12.17
N PHE A 180 -3.15 8.42 -11.12
CA PHE A 180 -3.09 9.86 -10.91
C PHE A 180 -1.75 10.23 -10.24
N LEU A 181 -1.04 11.20 -10.79
CA LEU A 181 0.29 11.64 -10.37
C LEU A 181 0.24 13.08 -9.84
#